data_0d56eae921129db84f7f5bb107388214
#
_entry.id   0d56eae921129db84f7f5bb107388214
#
_cell.length_a   1.000
_cell.length_b   1.000
_cell.length_c   1.000
_cell.angle_alpha   90.00
_cell.angle_beta   90.00
_cell.angle_gamma   90.00
#
_symmetry.space_group_name_H-M   'P 1'
#
loop_
_entity.id
_entity.type
_entity.pdbx_description
1 polymer ?
#
loop_
_entity_poly.entity_id
_entity_poly.type
_entity_poly.pdbx_seq_one_letter_code
_entity_poly.pdbx_strand_id
1 'polypeptide(L)'
;MDDAEINKIIPNIMRPIVTYGLSNQAQIQAISIVHFENKMTFVVHDKHYTKSKFDVSINLPGIHYVNNTLAAIAVGLEYGVSIKNIQKALRDFEGVSRRYDVYRGIYKNNKNFIVVDDYGHHPTEIRAVLEATKKGFPNKDIALVFQPHRYSRTQDCYEDFLSVFKIPQKLFLFDIYSAGEDRIPGISSENLLNDVRRSDAHHLPNGKRANKIILNNITEGSIILVMGAGSIGNFASQLIS
;
A
#
# COMPACT_ATOMS: atom_id res chain seq x y z
N MET A 1 -16.91 -2.71 8.06
CA MET A 1 -17.19 -3.75 9.08
C MET A 1 -15.96 -4.57 9.47
N ASP A 2 -14.84 -4.39 8.78
CA ASP A 2 -13.62 -5.19 9.01
C ASP A 2 -12.67 -4.54 10.03
N ASP A 3 -12.91 -3.30 10.41
CA ASP A 3 -12.12 -2.56 11.39
C ASP A 3 -12.75 -2.67 12.80
N ALA A 4 -11.97 -3.17 13.75
CA ALA A 4 -12.44 -3.42 15.11
C ALA A 4 -12.72 -2.11 15.89
N GLU A 5 -11.96 -1.04 15.63
CA GLU A 5 -12.15 0.24 16.31
C GLU A 5 -13.40 0.97 15.79
N ILE A 6 -13.63 0.92 14.48
CA ILE A 6 -14.87 1.45 13.89
C ILE A 6 -16.09 0.72 14.47
N ASN A 7 -16.03 -0.60 14.59
CA ASN A 7 -17.14 -1.39 15.13
C ASN A 7 -17.52 -0.99 16.58
N LYS A 8 -16.55 -0.55 17.38
CA LYS A 8 -16.80 -0.08 18.76
C LYS A 8 -17.60 1.22 18.81
N ILE A 9 -17.45 2.09 17.81
CA ILE A 9 -18.10 3.41 17.80
C ILE A 9 -19.46 3.42 17.09
N ILE A 10 -19.73 2.45 16.21
CA ILE A 10 -20.99 2.34 15.46
C ILE A 10 -22.24 2.49 16.37
N PRO A 11 -22.33 1.82 17.54
CA PRO A 11 -23.51 1.94 18.42
C PRO A 11 -23.76 3.36 18.93
N ASN A 12 -22.76 4.23 18.92
CA ASN A 12 -22.84 5.60 19.40
C ASN A 12 -23.18 6.62 18.30
N ILE A 13 -23.31 6.18 17.04
CA ILE A 13 -23.59 7.04 15.91
C ILE A 13 -25.10 7.15 15.70
N MET A 14 -25.64 8.36 15.86
CA MET A 14 -27.08 8.65 15.72
C MET A 14 -27.51 9.05 14.30
N ARG A 15 -26.68 8.78 13.30
CA ARG A 15 -26.99 9.07 11.90
C ARG A 15 -27.17 7.76 11.13
N PRO A 16 -27.92 7.76 10.04
CA PRO A 16 -27.99 6.61 9.15
C PRO A 16 -26.60 6.20 8.71
N ILE A 17 -26.30 4.91 8.75
CA ILE A 17 -25.02 4.33 8.41
C ILE A 17 -25.23 3.28 7.32
N VAL A 18 -24.41 3.30 6.29
CA VAL A 18 -24.25 2.20 5.35
C VAL A 18 -22.91 1.53 5.61
N THR A 19 -22.91 0.24 5.85
CA THR A 19 -21.72 -0.53 6.18
C THR A 19 -21.20 -1.29 4.96
N TYR A 20 -19.89 -1.32 4.81
CA TYR A 20 -19.23 -2.10 3.76
C TYR A 20 -18.04 -2.90 4.34
N GLY A 21 -17.59 -3.92 3.60
CA GLY A 21 -16.44 -4.73 3.99
C GLY A 21 -16.51 -6.16 3.47
N LEU A 22 -15.62 -7.00 3.99
CA LEU A 22 -15.57 -8.44 3.69
C LEU A 22 -16.47 -9.24 4.61
N SER A 23 -16.75 -8.71 5.78
CA SER A 23 -17.64 -9.33 6.78
C SER A 23 -19.02 -9.61 6.19
N ASN A 24 -19.58 -10.76 6.52
CA ASN A 24 -20.95 -11.11 6.14
C ASN A 24 -22.02 -10.19 6.77
N GLN A 25 -21.67 -9.42 7.78
CA GLN A 25 -22.52 -8.40 8.40
C GLN A 25 -22.58 -7.09 7.61
N ALA A 26 -21.65 -6.88 6.67
CA ALA A 26 -21.65 -5.68 5.84
C ALA A 26 -22.87 -5.63 4.91
N GLN A 27 -23.45 -4.44 4.75
CA GLN A 27 -24.56 -4.20 3.82
C GLN A 27 -24.09 -4.23 2.36
N ILE A 28 -22.88 -3.72 2.09
CA ILE A 28 -22.20 -3.82 0.81
C ILE A 28 -20.97 -4.71 1.01
N GLN A 29 -21.07 -5.97 0.61
CA GLN A 29 -20.08 -7.00 0.90
C GLN A 29 -19.29 -7.40 -0.36
N ALA A 30 -17.97 -7.54 -0.27
CA ALA A 30 -17.18 -8.22 -1.29
C ALA A 30 -17.03 -9.72 -0.95
N ILE A 31 -17.31 -10.55 -1.94
CA ILE A 31 -17.17 -12.01 -1.88
C ILE A 31 -16.44 -12.54 -3.11
N SER A 32 -15.97 -13.77 -3.10
CA SER A 32 -15.29 -14.41 -4.25
C SER A 32 -14.12 -13.57 -4.80
N ILE A 33 -13.27 -13.08 -3.91
CA ILE A 33 -12.16 -12.20 -4.27
C ILE A 33 -11.04 -13.02 -4.90
N VAL A 34 -10.62 -12.63 -6.12
CA VAL A 34 -9.48 -13.21 -6.84
C VAL A 34 -8.45 -12.13 -7.10
N HIS A 35 -7.19 -12.43 -6.80
CA HIS A 35 -6.05 -11.56 -7.05
C HIS A 35 -5.20 -12.17 -8.18
N PHE A 36 -4.95 -11.41 -9.22
CA PHE A 36 -4.07 -11.79 -10.32
C PHE A 36 -3.17 -10.61 -10.71
N GLU A 37 -1.88 -10.72 -10.47
CA GLU A 37 -0.88 -9.66 -10.67
C GLU A 37 -1.29 -8.32 -10.01
N ASN A 38 -1.58 -7.31 -10.83
CA ASN A 38 -2.02 -5.98 -10.41
C ASN A 38 -3.54 -5.78 -10.50
N LYS A 39 -4.32 -6.86 -10.58
CA LYS A 39 -5.79 -6.80 -10.71
C LYS A 39 -6.47 -7.53 -9.57
N MET A 40 -7.61 -6.98 -9.17
CA MET A 40 -8.54 -7.67 -8.28
C MET A 40 -9.89 -7.81 -9.00
N THR A 41 -10.47 -9.00 -8.90
CA THR A 41 -11.87 -9.26 -9.30
C THR A 41 -12.64 -9.80 -8.11
N PHE A 42 -13.86 -9.39 -7.95
CA PHE A 42 -14.71 -9.84 -6.86
C PHE A 42 -16.19 -9.63 -7.19
N VAL A 43 -17.06 -10.30 -6.45
CA VAL A 43 -18.50 -10.11 -6.52
C VAL A 43 -18.91 -9.17 -5.39
N VAL A 44 -19.64 -8.12 -5.70
CA VAL A 44 -20.31 -7.27 -4.71
C VAL A 44 -21.69 -7.85 -4.43
N HIS A 45 -21.97 -8.12 -3.18
CA HIS A 45 -23.31 -8.47 -2.69
C HIS A 45 -23.89 -7.23 -2.00
N ASP A 46 -24.70 -6.49 -2.73
CA ASP A 46 -25.44 -5.35 -2.21
C ASP A 46 -26.73 -5.83 -1.56
N LYS A 47 -26.80 -5.75 -0.25
CA LYS A 47 -27.95 -6.14 0.57
C LYS A 47 -28.85 -4.94 0.93
N HIS A 48 -28.40 -3.73 0.60
CA HIS A 48 -29.04 -2.49 1.05
C HIS A 48 -29.83 -1.79 -0.05
N TYR A 49 -29.18 -1.35 -1.14
CA TYR A 49 -29.80 -0.54 -2.18
C TYR A 49 -30.55 -1.36 -3.22
N THR A 50 -29.84 -2.23 -3.94
CA THR A 50 -30.38 -2.98 -5.09
C THR A 50 -30.76 -4.41 -4.77
N LYS A 51 -30.31 -4.92 -3.61
CA LYS A 51 -30.46 -6.30 -3.17
C LYS A 51 -30.01 -7.32 -4.21
N SER A 52 -28.93 -7.01 -4.90
CA SER A 52 -28.40 -7.79 -6.03
C SER A 52 -26.91 -8.16 -5.83
N LYS A 53 -26.42 -9.00 -6.73
CA LYS A 53 -25.00 -9.32 -6.85
C LYS A 53 -24.50 -8.90 -8.23
N PHE A 54 -23.28 -8.36 -8.26
CA PHE A 54 -22.64 -7.97 -9.52
C PHE A 54 -21.12 -8.06 -9.43
N ASP A 55 -20.49 -8.36 -10.56
CA ASP A 55 -19.04 -8.50 -10.66
C ASP A 55 -18.35 -7.14 -10.72
N VAL A 56 -17.19 -7.04 -10.10
CA VAL A 56 -16.33 -5.86 -10.15
C VAL A 56 -14.91 -6.27 -10.49
N SER A 57 -14.25 -5.48 -11.33
CA SER A 57 -12.83 -5.60 -11.63
C SER A 57 -12.16 -4.24 -11.44
N ILE A 58 -11.01 -4.24 -10.76
CA ILE A 58 -10.17 -3.07 -10.57
C ILE A 58 -8.72 -3.39 -10.94
N ASN A 59 -8.00 -2.40 -11.44
CA ASN A 59 -6.60 -2.51 -11.84
C ASN A 59 -5.63 -2.16 -10.69
N LEU A 60 -6.04 -2.35 -9.45
CA LEU A 60 -5.29 -2.07 -8.24
C LEU A 60 -5.23 -3.32 -7.37
N PRO A 61 -4.05 -3.79 -6.94
CA PRO A 61 -3.90 -5.02 -6.19
C PRO A 61 -4.03 -4.80 -4.68
N GLY A 62 -4.67 -5.75 -4.00
CA GLY A 62 -4.74 -5.79 -2.55
C GLY A 62 -6.12 -5.53 -1.96
N ILE A 63 -6.35 -6.15 -0.81
CA ILE A 63 -7.64 -6.12 -0.11
C ILE A 63 -8.06 -4.71 0.31
N HIS A 64 -7.11 -3.86 0.64
CA HIS A 64 -7.40 -2.47 0.98
C HIS A 64 -8.02 -1.70 -0.20
N TYR A 65 -7.64 -2.01 -1.45
CA TYR A 65 -8.31 -1.43 -2.63
C TYR A 65 -9.69 -2.02 -2.87
N VAL A 66 -9.94 -3.28 -2.50
CA VAL A 66 -11.30 -3.83 -2.48
C VAL A 66 -12.17 -3.05 -1.51
N ASN A 67 -11.70 -2.79 -0.28
CA ASN A 67 -12.43 -1.99 0.70
C ASN A 67 -12.67 -0.54 0.24
N ASN A 68 -11.67 0.12 -0.34
CA ASN A 68 -11.82 1.46 -0.90
C ASN A 68 -12.85 1.47 -2.04
N THR A 69 -12.86 0.44 -2.87
CA THR A 69 -13.82 0.27 -3.96
C THR A 69 -15.24 0.06 -3.44
N LEU A 70 -15.42 -0.74 -2.37
CA LEU A 70 -16.73 -0.90 -1.74
C LEU A 70 -17.26 0.43 -1.19
N ALA A 71 -16.40 1.27 -0.61
CA ALA A 71 -16.78 2.62 -0.19
C ALA A 71 -17.26 3.47 -1.38
N ALA A 72 -16.53 3.47 -2.49
CA ALA A 72 -16.91 4.20 -3.70
C ALA A 72 -18.23 3.68 -4.29
N ILE A 73 -18.44 2.35 -4.29
CA ILE A 73 -19.69 1.72 -4.72
C ILE A 73 -20.85 2.16 -3.83
N ALA A 74 -20.67 2.13 -2.49
CA ALA A 74 -21.70 2.56 -1.55
C ALA A 74 -22.14 4.01 -1.82
N VAL A 75 -21.19 4.91 -2.00
CA VAL A 75 -21.46 6.31 -2.36
C VAL A 75 -22.16 6.42 -3.72
N GLY A 76 -21.68 5.70 -4.74
CA GLY A 76 -22.29 5.71 -6.07
C GLY A 76 -23.74 5.24 -6.05
N LEU A 77 -24.04 4.17 -5.32
CA LEU A 77 -25.41 3.65 -5.18
C LEU A 77 -26.30 4.60 -4.40
N GLU A 78 -25.80 5.25 -3.35
CA GLU A 78 -26.53 6.29 -2.60
C GLU A 78 -26.98 7.45 -3.51
N TYR A 79 -26.09 7.85 -4.45
CA TYR A 79 -26.41 8.90 -5.45
C TYR A 79 -27.17 8.38 -6.68
N GLY A 80 -27.65 7.14 -6.67
CA GLY A 80 -28.47 6.57 -7.74
C GLY A 80 -27.69 6.25 -9.02
N VAL A 81 -26.35 6.13 -8.96
CA VAL A 81 -25.55 5.74 -10.12
C VAL A 81 -25.84 4.27 -10.47
N SER A 82 -26.13 3.98 -11.73
CA SER A 82 -26.43 2.62 -12.15
C SER A 82 -25.22 1.68 -11.97
N ILE A 83 -25.47 0.41 -11.64
CA ILE A 83 -24.43 -0.61 -11.48
C ILE A 83 -23.52 -0.67 -12.72
N LYS A 84 -24.09 -0.59 -13.92
CA LYS A 84 -23.36 -0.60 -15.19
C LYS A 84 -22.33 0.55 -15.28
N ASN A 85 -22.72 1.74 -14.84
CA ASN A 85 -21.82 2.91 -14.85
C ASN A 85 -20.74 2.79 -13.77
N ILE A 86 -21.09 2.27 -12.59
CA ILE A 86 -20.12 1.97 -11.51
C ILE A 86 -19.09 0.96 -12.00
N GLN A 87 -19.53 -0.17 -12.58
CA GLN A 87 -18.64 -1.20 -13.10
C GLN A 87 -17.72 -0.66 -14.20
N LYS A 88 -18.25 0.19 -15.09
CA LYS A 88 -17.45 0.83 -16.14
C LYS A 88 -16.40 1.75 -15.55
N ALA A 89 -16.79 2.65 -14.66
CA ALA A 89 -15.85 3.60 -14.03
C ALA A 89 -14.73 2.89 -13.25
N LEU A 90 -15.06 1.83 -12.51
CA LEU A 90 -14.07 1.07 -11.75
C LEU A 90 -13.08 0.30 -12.63
N ARG A 91 -13.54 -0.29 -13.72
CA ARG A 91 -12.69 -0.98 -14.70
C ARG A 91 -11.77 -0.03 -15.45
N ASP A 92 -12.26 1.17 -15.78
CA ASP A 92 -11.53 2.19 -16.53
C ASP A 92 -10.64 3.05 -15.62
N PHE A 93 -10.73 2.88 -14.28
CA PHE A 93 -9.94 3.63 -13.31
C PHE A 93 -8.50 3.13 -13.30
N GLU A 94 -7.57 4.00 -13.65
CA GLU A 94 -6.13 3.69 -13.72
C GLU A 94 -5.39 3.89 -12.38
N GLY A 95 -6.10 4.35 -11.35
CA GLY A 95 -5.50 4.64 -10.04
C GLY A 95 -5.26 6.13 -9.82
N VAL A 96 -4.61 6.41 -8.70
CA VAL A 96 -4.10 7.74 -8.33
C VAL A 96 -2.58 7.66 -8.29
N SER A 97 -1.89 8.67 -8.82
CA SER A 97 -0.42 8.70 -8.82
C SER A 97 0.17 8.35 -7.44
N ARG A 98 1.20 7.55 -7.46
CA ARG A 98 1.83 7.00 -6.26
C ARG A 98 0.89 6.16 -5.38
N ARG A 99 -0.01 5.39 -6.00
CA ARG A 99 -0.86 4.38 -5.35
C ARG A 99 -0.70 3.06 -6.09
N TYR A 100 0.42 2.37 -5.79
CA TYR A 100 0.82 1.12 -6.43
C TYR A 100 1.12 1.28 -7.93
N ASP A 101 1.81 2.34 -8.32
CA ASP A 101 2.24 2.54 -9.72
C ASP A 101 3.35 1.54 -10.08
N VAL A 102 3.11 0.72 -11.09
CA VAL A 102 4.01 -0.37 -11.48
C VAL A 102 4.76 -0.04 -12.77
N TYR A 103 6.07 0.05 -12.68
CA TYR A 103 6.99 0.32 -13.79
C TYR A 103 7.80 -0.94 -14.09
N ARG A 104 7.63 -1.47 -15.31
CA ARG A 104 8.25 -2.73 -15.77
C ARG A 104 9.35 -2.45 -16.79
N GLY A 105 10.22 -3.45 -17.00
CA GLY A 105 11.25 -3.40 -18.05
C GLY A 105 12.39 -2.45 -17.77
N ILE A 106 12.63 -2.11 -16.49
CA ILE A 106 13.74 -1.26 -16.08
C ILE A 106 15.01 -2.10 -16.04
N TYR A 107 16.03 -1.66 -16.80
CA TYR A 107 17.32 -2.33 -16.88
C TYR A 107 18.44 -1.38 -16.47
N LYS A 108 19.07 -1.65 -15.35
CA LYS A 108 20.21 -0.88 -14.83
C LYS A 108 21.21 -1.80 -14.12
N ASN A 109 22.48 -1.49 -14.23
CA ASN A 109 23.57 -2.22 -13.59
C ASN A 109 23.52 -3.75 -13.92
N ASN A 110 23.23 -4.08 -15.18
CA ASN A 110 23.08 -5.45 -15.71
C ASN A 110 21.97 -6.28 -15.02
N LYS A 111 20.95 -5.62 -14.48
CA LYS A 111 19.78 -6.27 -13.84
C LYS A 111 18.47 -5.71 -14.37
N ASN A 112 17.53 -6.60 -14.67
CA ASN A 112 16.13 -6.24 -14.86
C ASN A 112 15.44 -6.23 -13.51
N PHE A 113 14.56 -5.25 -13.28
CA PHE A 113 13.73 -5.19 -12.08
C PHE A 113 12.42 -4.45 -12.37
N ILE A 114 11.50 -4.56 -11.43
CA ILE A 114 10.24 -3.82 -11.43
C ILE A 114 10.33 -2.78 -10.34
N VAL A 115 9.87 -1.56 -10.59
CA VAL A 115 9.66 -0.54 -9.56
C VAL A 115 8.18 -0.42 -9.29
N VAL A 116 7.81 -0.41 -8.01
CA VAL A 116 6.47 -0.08 -7.54
C VAL A 116 6.60 1.17 -6.67
N ASP A 117 5.90 2.25 -7.04
CA ASP A 117 5.85 3.50 -6.25
C ASP A 117 4.52 3.60 -5.50
N ASP A 118 4.59 3.76 -4.18
CA ASP A 118 3.41 3.88 -3.33
C ASP A 118 3.58 4.98 -2.28
N TYR A 119 2.52 5.73 -2.03
CA TYR A 119 2.50 6.83 -1.08
C TYR A 119 2.41 6.36 0.38
N GLY A 120 2.11 5.09 0.61
CA GLY A 120 1.94 4.52 1.95
C GLY A 120 3.11 4.83 2.87
N HIS A 121 2.79 5.24 4.09
CA HIS A 121 3.77 5.72 5.06
C HIS A 121 3.43 5.30 6.51
N HIS A 122 2.32 4.61 6.72
CA HIS A 122 1.93 3.99 7.98
C HIS A 122 2.26 2.49 7.95
N PRO A 123 2.68 1.85 9.06
CA PRO A 123 3.01 0.42 9.07
C PRO A 123 1.91 -0.48 8.52
N THR A 124 0.65 -0.15 8.78
CA THR A 124 -0.50 -0.89 8.24
C THR A 124 -0.57 -0.81 6.71
N GLU A 125 -0.31 0.38 6.13
CA GLU A 125 -0.26 0.57 4.67
C GLU A 125 0.91 -0.21 4.06
N ILE A 126 2.11 -0.11 4.67
CA ILE A 126 3.30 -0.84 4.22
C ILE A 126 3.04 -2.35 4.21
N ARG A 127 2.45 -2.88 5.28
CA ARG A 127 2.08 -4.30 5.38
C ARG A 127 1.12 -4.70 4.26
N ALA A 128 0.06 -3.93 4.05
CA ALA A 128 -0.94 -4.22 3.02
C ALA A 128 -0.34 -4.23 1.61
N VAL A 129 0.57 -3.28 1.30
CA VAL A 129 1.25 -3.19 0.01
C VAL A 129 2.26 -4.32 -0.17
N LEU A 130 3.05 -4.66 0.86
CA LEU A 130 3.98 -5.80 0.83
C LEU A 130 3.24 -7.13 0.60
N GLU A 131 2.12 -7.36 1.28
CA GLU A 131 1.30 -8.56 1.10
C GLU A 131 0.66 -8.62 -0.29
N ALA A 132 0.16 -7.50 -0.80
CA ALA A 132 -0.37 -7.39 -2.14
C ALA A 132 0.72 -7.70 -3.19
N THR A 133 1.91 -7.12 -3.02
CA THR A 133 3.05 -7.36 -3.89
C THR A 133 3.48 -8.83 -3.87
N LYS A 134 3.57 -9.44 -2.69
CA LYS A 134 3.94 -10.85 -2.55
C LYS A 134 2.92 -11.80 -3.20
N LYS A 135 1.63 -11.49 -3.10
CA LYS A 135 0.56 -12.26 -3.73
C LYS A 135 0.55 -12.10 -5.26
N GLY A 136 0.76 -10.88 -5.75
CA GLY A 136 0.81 -10.59 -7.19
C GLY A 136 2.08 -11.14 -7.87
N PHE A 137 3.18 -11.27 -7.12
CA PHE A 137 4.48 -11.70 -7.64
C PHE A 137 5.16 -12.73 -6.70
N PRO A 138 4.59 -13.93 -6.57
CA PRO A 138 4.99 -14.90 -5.53
C PRO A 138 6.44 -15.38 -5.63
N ASN A 139 7.05 -15.31 -6.83
CA ASN A 139 8.40 -15.80 -7.11
C ASN A 139 9.45 -14.69 -7.22
N LYS A 140 9.15 -13.48 -6.76
CA LYS A 140 10.07 -12.35 -6.82
C LYS A 140 10.50 -11.87 -5.43
N ASP A 141 11.79 -11.56 -5.31
CA ASP A 141 12.30 -10.88 -4.12
C ASP A 141 11.77 -9.44 -4.06
N ILE A 142 11.37 -9.01 -2.88
CA ILE A 142 10.90 -7.65 -2.63
C ILE A 142 11.97 -6.89 -1.84
N ALA A 143 12.44 -5.80 -2.42
CA ALA A 143 13.31 -4.82 -1.78
C ALA A 143 12.48 -3.59 -1.39
N LEU A 144 12.22 -3.38 -0.11
CA LEU A 144 11.52 -2.19 0.39
C LEU A 144 12.51 -1.04 0.52
N VAL A 145 12.26 0.05 -0.21
CA VAL A 145 12.92 1.35 -0.07
C VAL A 145 11.93 2.30 0.58
N PHE A 146 12.19 2.70 1.81
CA PHE A 146 11.22 3.44 2.60
C PHE A 146 11.81 4.73 3.19
N GLN A 147 11.01 5.79 3.20
CA GLN A 147 11.30 7.03 3.90
C GLN A 147 10.27 7.24 5.00
N PRO A 148 10.64 7.10 6.29
CA PRO A 148 9.73 7.44 7.38
C PRO A 148 9.31 8.91 7.28
N HIS A 149 8.07 9.22 7.64
CA HIS A 149 7.49 10.54 7.51
C HIS A 149 6.98 11.02 8.86
N ARG A 150 7.58 12.09 9.39
CA ARG A 150 7.42 12.70 10.71
C ARG A 150 8.09 11.89 11.83
N TYR A 151 8.71 12.61 12.76
CA TYR A 151 9.31 12.03 13.96
C TYR A 151 8.25 11.52 14.92
N SER A 152 7.15 12.27 15.11
CA SER A 152 6.04 11.87 15.99
C SER A 152 5.43 10.53 15.55
N ARG A 153 5.08 10.37 14.27
CA ARG A 153 4.55 9.09 13.77
C ARG A 153 5.54 7.97 13.91
N THR A 154 6.83 8.23 13.63
CA THR A 154 7.87 7.20 13.75
C THR A 154 7.98 6.73 15.20
N GLN A 155 7.85 7.61 16.18
CA GLN A 155 7.81 7.28 17.60
C GLN A 155 6.54 6.50 17.95
N ASP A 156 5.37 7.00 17.60
CA ASP A 156 4.08 6.39 17.96
C ASP A 156 3.92 4.97 17.40
N CYS A 157 4.47 4.72 16.20
CA CYS A 157 4.37 3.43 15.52
C CYS A 157 5.68 2.64 15.51
N TYR A 158 6.62 2.90 16.44
CA TYR A 158 7.98 2.37 16.39
C TYR A 158 8.01 0.84 16.30
N GLU A 159 7.35 0.15 17.22
CA GLU A 159 7.28 -1.32 17.25
C GLU A 159 6.58 -1.91 16.02
N ASP A 160 5.56 -1.22 15.51
CA ASP A 160 4.87 -1.63 14.29
C ASP A 160 5.80 -1.52 13.06
N PHE A 161 6.66 -0.48 13.00
CA PHE A 161 7.70 -0.39 11.98
C PHE A 161 8.70 -1.53 12.10
N LEU A 162 9.19 -1.86 13.30
CA LEU A 162 10.10 -2.99 13.49
C LEU A 162 9.47 -4.31 13.02
N SER A 163 8.18 -4.48 13.27
CA SER A 163 7.42 -5.66 12.82
C SER A 163 7.33 -5.75 11.30
N VAL A 164 6.92 -4.66 10.63
CA VAL A 164 6.68 -4.67 9.19
C VAL A 164 7.98 -4.73 8.38
N PHE A 165 9.07 -4.18 8.89
CA PHE A 165 10.39 -4.21 8.25
C PHE A 165 11.04 -5.59 8.22
N LYS A 166 10.48 -6.59 8.90
CA LYS A 166 10.90 -7.99 8.82
C LYS A 166 10.32 -8.73 7.61
N ILE A 167 9.33 -8.15 6.91
CA ILE A 167 8.60 -8.83 5.83
C ILE A 167 9.37 -8.86 4.49
N PRO A 168 9.98 -7.76 3.99
CA PRO A 168 10.67 -7.75 2.69
C PRO A 168 12.00 -8.50 2.76
N GLN A 169 12.50 -9.02 1.62
CA GLN A 169 13.79 -9.70 1.54
C GLN A 169 14.97 -8.75 1.73
N LYS A 170 14.82 -7.50 1.31
CA LYS A 170 15.82 -6.44 1.52
C LYS A 170 15.13 -5.18 2.06
N LEU A 171 15.83 -4.46 2.94
CA LEU A 171 15.32 -3.22 3.53
C LEU A 171 16.31 -2.08 3.30
N PHE A 172 15.80 -0.96 2.84
CA PHE A 172 16.55 0.28 2.63
C PHE A 172 15.78 1.44 3.23
N LEU A 173 16.37 2.16 4.18
CA LEU A 173 15.73 3.31 4.83
C LEU A 173 16.48 4.61 4.50
N PHE A 174 15.74 5.60 4.02
CA PHE A 174 16.19 7.00 4.02
C PHE A 174 16.01 7.62 5.39
N ASP A 175 16.66 8.77 5.62
CA ASP A 175 16.39 9.60 6.79
C ASP A 175 14.92 9.96 6.90
N ILE A 176 14.45 10.16 8.15
CA ILE A 176 13.09 10.60 8.41
C ILE A 176 12.85 11.94 7.73
N TYR A 177 11.80 12.02 6.92
CA TYR A 177 11.30 13.30 6.40
C TYR A 177 10.52 14.01 7.52
N SER A 178 11.05 15.14 7.99
CA SER A 178 10.54 15.83 9.18
C SER A 178 9.14 16.42 9.00
N ALA A 179 8.80 16.85 7.78
CA ALA A 179 7.54 17.57 7.50
C ALA A 179 7.32 18.79 8.42
N GLY A 180 8.42 19.46 8.80
CA GLY A 180 8.39 20.62 9.68
C GLY A 180 8.46 20.32 11.17
N GLU A 181 8.56 19.05 11.58
CA GLU A 181 8.74 18.68 12.98
C GLU A 181 10.21 18.75 13.41
N ASP A 182 10.43 19.06 14.67
CA ASP A 182 11.74 18.94 15.31
C ASP A 182 12.13 17.47 15.50
N ARG A 183 13.43 17.22 15.60
CA ARG A 183 13.97 15.88 15.89
C ARG A 183 13.58 15.44 17.30
N ILE A 184 13.14 14.20 17.42
CA ILE A 184 12.87 13.57 18.71
C ILE A 184 14.11 12.73 19.11
N PRO A 185 14.72 12.93 20.28
CA PRO A 185 15.85 12.15 20.74
C PRO A 185 15.54 10.65 20.71
N GLY A 186 16.47 9.85 20.18
CA GLY A 186 16.30 8.41 20.05
C GLY A 186 15.47 7.94 18.86
N ILE A 187 14.84 8.84 18.09
CA ILE A 187 14.03 8.50 16.92
C ILE A 187 14.80 8.85 15.64
N SER A 188 15.30 7.82 14.97
CA SER A 188 16.02 7.96 13.70
C SER A 188 15.88 6.69 12.84
N SER A 189 16.14 6.81 11.55
CA SER A 189 16.18 5.64 10.65
C SER A 189 17.33 4.69 11.00
N GLU A 190 18.43 5.21 11.51
CA GLU A 190 19.56 4.40 11.99
C GLU A 190 19.17 3.56 13.21
N ASN A 191 18.44 4.13 14.18
CA ASN A 191 17.95 3.39 15.33
C ASN A 191 16.94 2.30 14.91
N LEU A 192 16.03 2.62 14.00
CA LEU A 192 15.11 1.62 13.42
C LEU A 192 15.88 0.44 12.78
N LEU A 193 16.95 0.73 12.01
CA LEU A 193 17.78 -0.31 11.39
C LEU A 193 18.52 -1.16 12.44
N ASN A 194 19.07 -0.54 13.47
CA ASN A 194 19.76 -1.24 14.55
C ASN A 194 18.80 -2.16 15.31
N ASP A 195 17.58 -1.68 15.59
CA ASP A 195 16.60 -2.41 16.39
C ASP A 195 15.88 -3.51 15.61
N VAL A 196 15.74 -3.37 14.29
CA VAL A 196 15.20 -4.45 13.43
C VAL A 196 16.15 -5.64 13.34
N ARG A 197 17.46 -5.46 13.65
CA ARG A 197 18.51 -6.48 13.76
C ARG A 197 18.63 -7.38 12.53
N ARG A 198 18.74 -6.77 11.35
CA ARG A 198 18.90 -7.47 10.07
C ARG A 198 20.21 -7.09 9.40
N SER A 199 20.96 -8.08 8.90
CA SER A 199 22.20 -7.86 8.16
C SER A 199 22.00 -7.35 6.73
N ASP A 200 20.78 -7.50 6.18
CA ASP A 200 20.37 -7.11 4.83
C ASP A 200 19.53 -5.83 4.81
N ALA A 201 19.67 -5.02 5.88
CA ALA A 201 19.07 -3.71 6.02
C ALA A 201 20.14 -2.61 5.89
N HIS A 202 19.86 -1.58 5.10
CA HIS A 202 20.81 -0.52 4.76
C HIS A 202 20.23 0.87 4.97
N HIS A 203 21.01 1.74 5.60
CA HIS A 203 20.73 3.18 5.59
C HIS A 203 21.11 3.78 4.24
N LEU A 204 20.25 4.60 3.68
CA LEU A 204 20.48 5.24 2.39
C LEU A 204 20.88 6.72 2.58
N PRO A 205 22.02 7.15 2.04
CA PRO A 205 22.33 8.56 1.95
C PRO A 205 21.44 9.23 0.89
N ASN A 206 21.23 10.53 1.02
CA ASN A 206 20.56 11.30 -0.02
C ASN A 206 21.37 11.33 -1.33
N GLY A 207 20.66 11.38 -2.47
CA GLY A 207 21.25 11.57 -3.79
C GLY A 207 21.65 10.28 -4.52
N LYS A 208 22.49 10.41 -5.57
CA LYS A 208 22.85 9.33 -6.50
C LYS A 208 23.51 8.08 -5.87
N ARG A 209 24.07 8.21 -4.67
CA ARG A 209 24.70 7.07 -3.97
C ARG A 209 23.70 6.03 -3.54
N ALA A 210 22.44 6.44 -3.23
CA ALA A 210 21.37 5.53 -2.85
C ALA A 210 21.08 4.51 -3.96
N ASN A 211 20.97 4.93 -5.22
CA ASN A 211 20.74 4.05 -6.36
C ASN A 211 21.82 2.96 -6.43
N LYS A 212 23.10 3.31 -6.28
CA LYS A 212 24.20 2.35 -6.33
C LYS A 212 24.11 1.31 -5.21
N ILE A 213 23.76 1.72 -3.99
CA ILE A 213 23.60 0.81 -2.85
C ILE A 213 22.46 -0.17 -3.13
N ILE A 214 21.31 0.31 -3.56
CA ILE A 214 20.16 -0.55 -3.87
C ILE A 214 20.52 -1.55 -4.98
N LEU A 215 20.99 -1.06 -6.13
CA LEU A 215 21.29 -1.90 -7.30
C LEU A 215 22.37 -2.95 -7.03
N ASN A 216 23.32 -2.69 -6.13
CA ASN A 216 24.32 -3.68 -5.73
C ASN A 216 23.76 -4.77 -4.82
N ASN A 217 22.69 -4.51 -4.09
CA ASN A 217 22.14 -5.42 -3.08
C ASN A 217 20.85 -6.15 -3.48
N ILE A 218 20.24 -5.82 -4.63
CA ILE A 218 19.10 -6.56 -5.16
C ILE A 218 19.56 -7.70 -6.09
N THR A 219 18.69 -8.69 -6.27
CA THR A 219 18.86 -9.78 -7.25
C THR A 219 18.19 -9.44 -8.58
N GLU A 220 18.56 -10.16 -9.63
CA GLU A 220 17.91 -10.09 -10.95
C GLU A 220 16.41 -10.42 -10.80
N GLY A 221 15.57 -9.65 -11.44
CA GLY A 221 14.11 -9.84 -11.41
C GLY A 221 13.41 -9.37 -10.15
N SER A 222 14.12 -8.73 -9.20
CA SER A 222 13.53 -8.19 -7.96
C SER A 222 12.46 -7.12 -8.22
N ILE A 223 11.60 -6.91 -7.23
CA ILE A 223 10.72 -5.77 -7.14
C ILE A 223 11.31 -4.77 -6.16
N ILE A 224 11.55 -3.54 -6.60
CA ILE A 224 11.91 -2.41 -5.75
C ILE A 224 10.61 -1.69 -5.41
N LEU A 225 10.15 -1.86 -4.17
CA LEU A 225 8.96 -1.18 -3.66
C LEU A 225 9.40 0.10 -2.96
N VAL A 226 9.11 1.26 -3.57
CA VAL A 226 9.45 2.59 -3.06
C VAL A 226 8.24 3.16 -2.34
N MET A 227 8.36 3.40 -1.02
CA MET A 227 7.23 3.84 -0.21
C MET A 227 7.54 5.05 0.67
N GLY A 228 6.56 5.94 0.80
CA GLY A 228 6.60 7.10 1.70
C GLY A 228 5.90 8.33 1.16
N ALA A 229 5.47 9.21 2.08
CA ALA A 229 4.73 10.43 1.76
C ALA A 229 5.62 11.67 1.51
N GLY A 230 6.93 11.54 1.74
CA GLY A 230 7.90 12.64 1.62
C GLY A 230 8.52 12.78 0.23
N SER A 231 9.77 13.24 0.21
CA SER A 231 10.55 13.47 -1.00
C SER A 231 10.94 12.20 -1.77
N ILE A 232 10.68 11.03 -1.23
CA ILE A 232 11.03 9.73 -1.82
C ILE A 232 10.36 9.48 -3.20
N GLY A 233 9.24 10.14 -3.51
CA GLY A 233 8.64 10.06 -4.85
C GLY A 233 9.57 10.54 -5.96
N ASN A 234 10.39 11.56 -5.70
CA ASN A 234 11.43 12.00 -6.64
C ASN A 234 12.52 10.93 -6.86
N PHE A 235 12.75 10.11 -5.84
CA PHE A 235 13.71 9.01 -5.92
C PHE A 235 13.17 7.86 -6.79
N ALA A 236 11.90 7.52 -6.69
CA ALA A 236 11.26 6.54 -7.57
C ALA A 236 11.45 6.93 -9.05
N SER A 237 11.21 8.20 -9.40
CA SER A 237 11.41 8.71 -10.76
C SER A 237 12.86 8.55 -11.23
N GLN A 238 13.86 8.72 -10.35
CA GLN A 238 15.29 8.51 -10.69
C GLN A 238 15.66 7.03 -10.90
N LEU A 239 14.95 6.11 -10.28
CA LEU A 239 15.13 4.68 -10.53
C LEU A 239 14.56 4.26 -11.88
N ILE A 240 13.50 4.93 -12.31
CA ILE A 240 12.78 4.61 -13.56
C ILE A 240 13.49 5.22 -14.77
N SER A 241 13.96 6.46 -14.67
CA SER A 241 14.74 7.16 -15.73
C SER A 241 16.16 6.60 -15.86
#